data_98267ff64bfb87b3dd21c9e7d81eb672
#
_entry.id   98267ff64bfb87b3dd21c9e7d81eb672
#
_cell.length_a   1.000
_cell.length_b   1.000
_cell.length_c   1.000
_cell.angle_alpha   90.00
_cell.angle_beta   90.00
_cell.angle_gamma   90.00
#
_symmetry.space_group_name_H-M   'P 1'
#
loop_
_entity.id
_entity.type
_entity.pdbx_description
1 polymer ?
#
loop_
_entity_poly.entity_id
_entity_poly.type
_entity_poly.pdbx_seq_one_letter_code
_entity_poly.pdbx_strand_id
1 'polypeptide(L)'
;ELETVLQMVALFDEMEFFAGDGELKLICDKPGIPEDENNLVFKAAKILREKFPEKTRSGVKIRLKKIIPAGAGLGGGSGNAALALMGLNKFWDLGLSCEQLIPFGSSLGSDIPFFLVSPTALGTGRGDKIGEIASPRKISVVIVFPGFSISTPWVYQNLKLELTKKQIWGNFEETLFE
;
A
#
# COMPACT_ATOMS: atom_id res chain seq x y z
N GLU A 1 -6.70 -11.77 -16.44
CA GLU A 1 -6.35 -12.18 -15.06
C GLU A 1 -4.86 -11.99 -14.88
N LEU A 2 -4.45 -11.45 -13.74
CA LEU A 2 -3.06 -11.26 -13.34
C LEU A 2 -2.70 -12.35 -12.33
N GLU A 3 -1.47 -12.87 -12.42
CA GLU A 3 -0.86 -13.69 -11.39
C GLU A 3 0.56 -13.16 -11.18
N THR A 4 0.89 -12.71 -9.98
CA THR A 4 2.18 -12.07 -9.68
C THR A 4 2.58 -12.26 -8.24
N VAL A 5 3.88 -12.38 -7.99
CA VAL A 5 4.43 -12.35 -6.65
C VAL A 5 4.72 -10.90 -6.26
N LEU A 6 4.20 -10.53 -5.10
CA LEU A 6 4.44 -9.24 -4.47
C LEU A 6 5.41 -9.43 -3.31
N GLN A 7 6.43 -8.59 -3.23
CA GLN A 7 7.44 -8.64 -2.17
C GLN A 7 7.69 -7.24 -1.61
N MET A 8 7.54 -7.09 -0.30
CA MET A 8 7.99 -5.87 0.37
C MET A 8 9.52 -5.80 0.39
N VAL A 9 10.05 -4.61 0.20
CA VAL A 9 11.49 -4.31 0.29
C VAL A 9 11.76 -3.39 1.47
N ALA A 10 13.01 -3.36 1.96
CA ALA A 10 13.42 -2.52 3.09
C ALA A 10 13.65 -1.05 2.68
N LEU A 11 12.75 -0.51 1.88
CA LEU A 11 12.66 0.93 1.57
C LEU A 11 11.27 1.40 2.01
N PHE A 12 11.20 2.32 2.96
CA PHE A 12 9.95 2.71 3.58
C PHE A 12 9.88 4.21 3.87
N ASP A 13 8.66 4.73 3.88
CA ASP A 13 8.32 6.04 4.38
C ASP A 13 8.07 5.97 5.90
N GLU A 14 8.16 7.08 6.58
CA GLU A 14 7.90 7.18 8.02
C GLU A 14 6.60 7.96 8.26
N MET A 15 5.83 7.56 9.28
CA MET A 15 4.58 8.23 9.62
C MET A 15 4.45 8.41 11.14
N GLU A 16 4.09 9.61 11.55
CA GLU A 16 3.85 9.97 12.94
C GLU A 16 2.41 10.45 13.11
N PHE A 17 1.79 10.08 14.24
CA PHE A 17 0.44 10.44 14.58
C PHE A 17 0.44 11.28 15.87
N PHE A 18 -0.24 12.42 15.83
CA PHE A 18 -0.37 13.32 16.97
C PHE A 18 -1.85 13.58 17.24
N ALA A 19 -2.18 13.83 18.52
CA ALA A 19 -3.53 14.27 18.87
C ALA A 19 -3.86 15.57 18.12
N GLY A 20 -5.04 15.60 17.54
CA GLY A 20 -5.60 16.77 16.87
C GLY A 20 -6.56 17.55 17.80
N ASP A 21 -7.14 18.57 17.26
CA ASP A 21 -8.15 19.46 17.89
C ASP A 21 -9.56 19.22 17.31
N GLY A 22 -9.84 17.97 16.97
CA GLY A 22 -11.07 17.56 16.31
C GLY A 22 -10.96 17.51 14.79
N GLU A 23 -9.88 18.00 14.21
CA GLU A 23 -9.64 18.00 12.76
C GLU A 23 -8.78 16.82 12.30
N LEU A 24 -8.83 16.58 11.00
CA LEU A 24 -7.94 15.66 10.31
C LEU A 24 -6.96 16.50 9.48
N LYS A 25 -5.67 16.39 9.80
CA LYS A 25 -4.62 17.13 9.13
C LYS A 25 -3.50 16.19 8.70
N LEU A 26 -3.14 16.25 7.42
CA LEU A 26 -1.95 15.60 6.87
C LEU A 26 -0.90 16.65 6.57
N ILE A 27 0.35 16.35 6.86
CA ILE A 27 1.52 17.16 6.50
C ILE A 27 2.55 16.22 5.89
N CYS A 28 3.07 16.58 4.71
CA CYS A 28 4.11 15.84 4.01
C CYS A 28 5.38 16.69 3.83
N ASP A 29 6.55 16.10 4.05
CA ASP A 29 7.84 16.79 3.87
C ASP A 29 8.26 16.95 2.42
N LYS A 30 7.56 16.32 1.47
CA LYS A 30 7.84 16.41 0.03
C LYS A 30 6.88 17.34 -0.69
N PRO A 31 7.38 18.38 -1.36
CA PRO A 31 6.56 19.22 -2.23
C PRO A 31 5.87 18.40 -3.33
N GLY A 32 4.63 18.78 -3.66
CA GLY A 32 3.84 18.13 -4.71
C GLY A 32 3.11 16.86 -4.31
N ILE A 33 3.27 16.39 -3.08
CA ILE A 33 2.42 15.34 -2.51
C ILE A 33 1.18 16.02 -1.91
N PRO A 34 -0.05 15.64 -2.32
CA PRO A 34 -1.27 16.22 -1.77
C PRO A 34 -1.37 15.97 -0.26
N GLU A 35 -1.86 16.95 0.48
CA GLU A 35 -2.12 16.88 1.93
C GLU A 35 -3.63 16.85 2.24
N ASP A 36 -4.44 16.61 1.21
CA ASP A 36 -5.89 16.62 1.22
C ASP A 36 -6.50 15.27 0.76
N GLU A 37 -7.77 15.29 0.36
CA GLU A 37 -8.53 14.13 -0.11
C GLU A 37 -7.95 13.46 -1.38
N ASN A 38 -6.96 14.03 -2.03
CA ASN A 38 -6.26 13.39 -3.14
C ASN A 38 -5.16 12.44 -2.64
N ASN A 39 -4.83 12.45 -1.35
CA ASN A 39 -3.85 11.56 -0.72
C ASN A 39 -4.54 10.34 -0.10
N LEU A 40 -4.03 9.14 -0.38
CA LEU A 40 -4.57 7.89 0.17
C LEU A 40 -4.48 7.80 1.70
N VAL A 41 -3.47 8.42 2.33
CA VAL A 41 -3.35 8.52 3.79
C VAL A 41 -4.51 9.32 4.38
N PHE A 42 -4.83 10.45 3.76
CA PHE A 42 -5.97 11.27 4.17
C PHE A 42 -7.29 10.53 3.99
N LYS A 43 -7.47 9.83 2.87
CA LYS A 43 -8.66 8.99 2.62
C LYS A 43 -8.78 7.86 3.64
N ALA A 44 -7.67 7.21 4.01
CA ALA A 44 -7.65 6.15 5.02
C ALA A 44 -8.10 6.69 6.40
N ALA A 45 -7.64 7.88 6.78
CA ALA A 45 -8.07 8.51 8.01
C ALA A 45 -9.56 8.91 7.96
N LYS A 46 -10.01 9.47 6.84
CA LYS A 46 -11.39 9.89 6.64
C LYS A 46 -12.37 8.72 6.74
N ILE A 47 -12.09 7.60 6.07
CA ILE A 47 -12.98 6.42 6.07
C ILE A 47 -13.11 5.81 7.47
N LEU A 48 -12.03 5.74 8.25
CA LEU A 48 -12.08 5.27 9.63
C LEU A 48 -12.87 6.25 10.51
N ARG A 49 -12.68 7.55 10.32
CA ARG A 49 -13.41 8.59 11.05
C ARG A 49 -14.91 8.54 10.79
N GLU A 50 -15.32 8.35 9.55
CA GLU A 50 -16.74 8.21 9.18
C GLU A 50 -17.35 6.93 9.77
N LYS A 51 -16.58 5.86 9.86
CA LYS A 51 -17.06 4.57 10.40
C LYS A 51 -17.13 4.56 11.93
N PHE A 52 -16.24 5.28 12.61
CA PHE A 52 -16.08 5.26 14.07
C PHE A 52 -16.11 6.69 14.68
N PRO A 53 -17.17 7.50 14.43
CA PRO A 53 -17.19 8.92 14.78
C PRO A 53 -16.99 9.16 16.28
N GLU A 54 -17.49 8.27 17.14
CA GLU A 54 -17.38 8.42 18.59
C GLU A 54 -15.95 8.28 19.12
N LYS A 55 -15.17 7.37 18.53
CA LYS A 55 -13.77 7.11 18.93
C LYS A 55 -12.77 8.10 18.31
N THR A 56 -13.15 8.79 17.26
CA THR A 56 -12.26 9.64 16.45
C THR A 56 -12.49 11.14 16.63
N ARG A 57 -13.26 11.54 17.66
CA ARG A 57 -13.62 12.96 17.96
C ARG A 57 -12.41 13.86 18.17
N SER A 58 -11.33 13.33 18.73
CA SER A 58 -10.10 14.09 18.97
C SER A 58 -9.42 14.56 17.69
N GLY A 59 -9.82 14.01 16.53
CA GLY A 59 -9.10 14.24 15.29
C GLY A 59 -7.70 13.63 15.30
N VAL A 60 -6.91 13.95 14.29
CA VAL A 60 -5.51 13.53 14.21
C VAL A 60 -4.72 14.44 13.29
N LYS A 61 -3.48 14.74 13.68
CA LYS A 61 -2.46 15.31 12.81
C LYS A 61 -1.49 14.21 12.43
N ILE A 62 -1.38 13.95 11.12
CA ILE A 62 -0.48 12.95 10.55
C ILE A 62 0.69 13.67 9.91
N ARG A 63 1.92 13.27 10.24
CA ARG A 63 3.12 13.72 9.54
C ARG A 63 3.68 12.56 8.75
N LEU A 64 3.82 12.75 7.43
CA LEU A 64 4.36 11.78 6.49
C LEU A 64 5.73 12.26 6.00
N LYS A 65 6.76 11.46 6.24
CA LYS A 65 8.11 11.64 5.69
C LYS A 65 8.30 10.69 4.52
N LYS A 66 8.40 11.26 3.31
CA LYS A 66 8.48 10.52 2.05
C LYS A 66 9.92 10.21 1.65
N ILE A 67 10.24 8.93 1.60
CA ILE A 67 11.51 8.39 1.09
C ILE A 67 11.30 7.69 -0.25
N ILE A 68 10.21 6.90 -0.36
CA ILE A 68 9.85 6.20 -1.60
C ILE A 68 9.42 7.22 -2.65
N PRO A 69 10.03 7.25 -3.85
CA PRO A 69 9.63 8.18 -4.91
C PRO A 69 8.17 8.00 -5.31
N ALA A 70 7.45 9.10 -5.49
CA ALA A 70 6.08 9.07 -5.94
C ALA A 70 6.01 8.65 -7.42
N GLY A 71 5.05 7.77 -7.76
CA GLY A 71 4.83 7.31 -9.13
C GLY A 71 5.93 6.39 -9.68
N ALA A 72 6.76 5.80 -8.81
CA ALA A 72 7.85 4.89 -9.18
C ALA A 72 7.42 3.42 -9.37
N GLY A 73 6.14 3.10 -9.25
CA GLY A 73 5.65 1.70 -9.30
C GLY A 73 5.99 0.85 -8.07
N LEU A 74 6.48 1.47 -7.00
CA LEU A 74 6.91 0.79 -5.77
C LEU A 74 5.79 0.65 -4.72
N GLY A 75 4.55 0.95 -5.05
CA GLY A 75 3.42 0.86 -4.13
C GLY A 75 3.47 1.81 -2.92
N GLY A 76 4.34 2.85 -2.92
CA GLY A 76 4.57 3.72 -1.77
C GLY A 76 3.31 4.40 -1.24
N GLY A 77 2.41 4.86 -2.13
CA GLY A 77 1.13 5.44 -1.72
C GLY A 77 0.19 4.42 -1.07
N SER A 78 0.14 3.20 -1.63
CA SER A 78 -0.67 2.09 -1.09
C SER A 78 -0.12 1.60 0.24
N GLY A 79 1.20 1.47 0.37
CA GLY A 79 1.86 1.13 1.63
C GLY A 79 1.58 2.18 2.72
N ASN A 80 1.62 3.47 2.36
CA ASN A 80 1.30 4.55 3.30
C ASN A 80 -0.16 4.51 3.74
N ALA A 81 -1.11 4.19 2.85
CA ALA A 81 -2.51 4.03 3.22
C ALA A 81 -2.72 2.84 4.17
N ALA A 82 -2.09 1.70 3.90
CA ALA A 82 -2.12 0.55 4.80
C ALA A 82 -1.56 0.89 6.18
N LEU A 83 -0.39 1.55 6.22
CA LEU A 83 0.23 2.01 7.46
C LEU A 83 -0.68 2.99 8.20
N ALA A 84 -1.35 3.89 7.48
CA ALA A 84 -2.31 4.82 8.08
C ALA A 84 -3.50 4.07 8.69
N LEU A 85 -4.08 3.08 8.01
CA LEU A 85 -5.16 2.24 8.56
C LEU A 85 -4.71 1.54 9.86
N MET A 86 -3.55 0.87 9.84
CA MET A 86 -3.01 0.18 11.01
C MET A 86 -2.66 1.16 12.15
N GLY A 87 -1.97 2.25 11.82
CA GLY A 87 -1.53 3.25 12.79
C GLY A 87 -2.70 3.96 13.46
N LEU A 88 -3.72 4.35 12.68
CA LEU A 88 -4.92 5.01 13.19
C LEU A 88 -5.82 4.05 13.97
N ASN A 89 -5.90 2.78 13.57
CA ASN A 89 -6.56 1.75 14.36
C ASN A 89 -6.00 1.69 15.78
N LYS A 90 -4.67 1.72 15.91
CA LYS A 90 -3.99 1.75 17.20
C LYS A 90 -4.15 3.12 17.90
N PHE A 91 -3.97 4.22 17.16
CA PHE A 91 -4.02 5.59 17.70
C PHE A 91 -5.37 5.93 18.31
N TRP A 92 -6.47 5.54 17.65
CA TRP A 92 -7.84 5.77 18.13
C TRP A 92 -8.42 4.61 18.94
N ASP A 93 -7.63 3.58 19.22
CA ASP A 93 -8.04 2.37 19.95
C ASP A 93 -9.34 1.76 19.37
N LEU A 94 -9.35 1.54 18.05
CA LEU A 94 -10.52 0.99 17.37
C LEU A 94 -10.67 -0.52 17.63
N GLY A 95 -9.58 -1.23 17.88
CA GLY A 95 -9.57 -2.66 18.19
C GLY A 95 -9.83 -3.57 16.99
N LEU A 96 -9.56 -3.09 15.77
CA LEU A 96 -9.79 -3.88 14.54
C LEU A 96 -8.63 -4.85 14.31
N SER A 97 -8.93 -6.08 13.85
CA SER A 97 -7.94 -7.01 13.33
C SER A 97 -7.46 -6.60 11.92
N CYS A 98 -6.35 -7.19 11.45
CA CYS A 98 -5.86 -6.95 10.09
C CYS A 98 -6.92 -7.32 9.04
N GLU A 99 -7.63 -8.45 9.23
CA GLU A 99 -8.71 -8.90 8.34
C GLU A 99 -9.85 -7.89 8.28
N GLN A 100 -10.15 -7.23 9.40
CA GLN A 100 -11.19 -6.19 9.46
C GLN A 100 -10.74 -4.87 8.80
N LEU A 101 -9.43 -4.64 8.65
CA LEU A 101 -8.88 -3.49 7.92
C LEU A 101 -8.85 -3.70 6.41
N ILE A 102 -8.80 -4.95 5.92
CA ILE A 102 -8.74 -5.27 4.48
C ILE A 102 -9.87 -4.62 3.67
N PRO A 103 -11.15 -4.67 4.07
CA PRO A 103 -12.23 -4.03 3.32
C PRO A 103 -12.03 -2.51 3.15
N PHE A 104 -11.50 -1.82 4.17
CA PHE A 104 -11.17 -0.40 4.08
C PHE A 104 -10.04 -0.18 3.07
N GLY A 105 -8.96 -0.99 3.16
CA GLY A 105 -7.86 -0.96 2.20
C GLY A 105 -8.32 -1.19 0.77
N SER A 106 -9.11 -2.25 0.52
CA SER A 106 -9.63 -2.60 -0.80
C SER A 106 -10.49 -1.50 -1.43
N SER A 107 -11.23 -0.75 -0.61
CA SER A 107 -12.04 0.37 -1.10
C SER A 107 -11.22 1.58 -1.54
N LEU A 108 -10.00 1.70 -1.05
CA LEU A 108 -9.06 2.79 -1.38
C LEU A 108 -8.13 2.45 -2.54
N GLY A 109 -7.78 1.18 -2.72
CA GLY A 109 -6.94 0.73 -3.82
C GLY A 109 -6.64 -0.77 -3.78
N SER A 110 -6.48 -1.38 -4.96
CA SER A 110 -6.25 -2.83 -5.12
C SER A 110 -4.97 -3.35 -4.45
N ASP A 111 -3.93 -2.51 -4.38
CA ASP A 111 -2.64 -2.92 -3.85
C ASP A 111 -2.54 -2.78 -2.32
N ILE A 112 -3.48 -2.08 -1.68
CA ILE A 112 -3.43 -1.80 -0.23
C ILE A 112 -3.55 -3.06 0.61
N PRO A 113 -4.44 -4.03 0.30
CA PRO A 113 -4.55 -5.27 1.04
C PRO A 113 -3.25 -6.04 1.19
N PHE A 114 -2.39 -6.02 0.16
CA PHE A 114 -1.07 -6.66 0.22
C PHE A 114 -0.26 -6.19 1.43
N PHE A 115 -0.21 -4.88 1.68
CA PHE A 115 0.54 -4.29 2.79
C PHE A 115 -0.08 -4.55 4.16
N LEU A 116 -1.33 -5.03 4.22
CA LEU A 116 -2.02 -5.41 5.45
C LEU A 116 -1.85 -6.90 5.80
N VAL A 117 -1.54 -7.75 4.82
CA VAL A 117 -1.57 -9.21 4.98
C VAL A 117 -0.18 -9.78 5.25
N SER A 118 0.77 -9.62 4.32
CA SER A 118 2.05 -10.34 4.39
C SER A 118 3.15 -9.58 3.64
N PRO A 119 4.42 -9.72 4.08
CA PRO A 119 5.55 -9.15 3.34
C PRO A 119 5.79 -9.83 1.99
N THR A 120 5.28 -11.05 1.79
CA THR A 120 5.36 -11.81 0.53
C THR A 120 4.00 -12.41 0.24
N ALA A 121 3.47 -12.19 -0.94
CA ALA A 121 2.14 -12.69 -1.30
C ALA A 121 2.01 -12.98 -2.80
N LEU A 122 1.11 -13.89 -3.15
CA LEU A 122 0.63 -14.10 -4.50
C LEU A 122 -0.59 -13.21 -4.73
N GLY A 123 -0.49 -12.30 -5.67
CA GLY A 123 -1.60 -11.47 -6.14
C GLY A 123 -2.25 -12.10 -7.36
N THR A 124 -3.56 -12.31 -7.32
CA THR A 124 -4.37 -12.86 -8.43
C THR A 124 -5.54 -11.94 -8.77
N GLY A 125 -6.29 -12.29 -9.83
CA GLY A 125 -7.41 -11.48 -10.31
C GLY A 125 -6.92 -10.18 -10.96
N ARG A 126 -7.22 -9.04 -10.37
CA ARG A 126 -6.67 -7.73 -10.74
C ARG A 126 -5.46 -7.34 -9.89
N GLY A 127 -4.89 -8.28 -9.12
CA GLY A 127 -3.88 -8.05 -8.11
C GLY A 127 -4.48 -7.76 -6.72
N ASP A 128 -5.77 -7.87 -6.57
CA ASP A 128 -6.55 -7.55 -5.37
C ASP A 128 -6.88 -8.78 -4.50
N LYS A 129 -6.74 -9.98 -5.07
CA LYS A 129 -6.85 -11.22 -4.30
C LYS A 129 -5.47 -11.63 -3.82
N ILE A 130 -5.23 -11.44 -2.54
CA ILE A 130 -3.93 -11.64 -1.91
C ILE A 130 -3.91 -12.99 -1.20
N GLY A 131 -3.06 -13.90 -1.66
CA GLY A 131 -2.73 -15.15 -1.00
C GLY A 131 -1.37 -15.05 -0.33
N GLU A 132 -1.29 -15.35 0.96
CA GLU A 132 -0.01 -15.40 1.66
C GLU A 132 0.82 -16.57 1.15
N ILE A 133 2.09 -16.32 0.87
CA ILE A 133 3.08 -17.34 0.52
C ILE A 133 4.29 -17.23 1.43
N ALA A 134 5.05 -18.31 1.52
CA ALA A 134 6.26 -18.31 2.35
C ALA A 134 7.22 -17.20 1.89
N SER A 135 7.80 -16.49 2.85
CA SER A 135 8.76 -15.44 2.54
C SER A 135 10.08 -16.08 2.06
N PRO A 136 10.64 -15.62 0.94
CA PRO A 136 11.92 -16.14 0.48
C PRO A 136 13.04 -15.83 1.48
N ARG A 137 14.17 -16.50 1.33
CA ARG A 137 15.41 -16.12 2.05
C ARG A 137 15.73 -14.66 1.77
N LYS A 138 16.47 -14.01 2.68
CA LYS A 138 16.93 -12.62 2.48
C LYS A 138 17.64 -12.50 1.14
N ILE A 139 17.07 -11.68 0.26
CA ILE A 139 17.64 -11.34 -1.05
C ILE A 139 18.01 -9.86 -1.06
N SER A 140 19.15 -9.56 -1.67
CA SER A 140 19.54 -8.17 -1.92
C SER A 140 18.97 -7.72 -3.25
N VAL A 141 18.30 -6.57 -3.26
CA VAL A 141 17.72 -5.98 -4.47
C VAL A 141 18.32 -4.61 -4.73
N VAL A 142 18.49 -4.25 -6.00
CA VAL A 142 18.86 -2.90 -6.43
C VAL A 142 17.64 -2.27 -7.09
N ILE A 143 17.21 -1.13 -6.58
CA ILE A 143 16.09 -0.37 -7.13
C ILE A 143 16.67 0.79 -7.96
N VAL A 144 16.29 0.87 -9.23
CA VAL A 144 16.67 1.97 -10.12
C VAL A 144 15.42 2.75 -10.48
N PHE A 145 15.38 4.02 -10.12
CA PHE A 145 14.32 4.96 -10.48
C PHE A 145 14.87 6.02 -11.43
N PRO A 146 14.35 6.11 -12.68
CA PRO A 146 14.90 7.03 -13.69
C PRO A 146 14.53 8.50 -13.50
N GLY A 147 13.79 8.83 -12.41
CA GLY A 147 13.44 10.20 -12.08
C GLY A 147 12.14 10.71 -12.72
N PHE A 148 11.40 9.87 -13.44
CA PHE A 148 10.09 10.20 -14.00
C PHE A 148 9.06 9.12 -13.65
N SER A 149 7.80 9.54 -13.52
CA SER A 149 6.68 8.64 -13.26
C SER A 149 6.00 8.22 -14.55
N ILE A 150 5.49 6.98 -14.60
CA ILE A 150 4.66 6.48 -15.69
C ILE A 150 3.30 6.11 -15.10
N SER A 151 2.21 6.57 -15.73
CA SER A 151 0.87 6.24 -15.24
C SER A 151 0.52 4.78 -15.52
N THR A 152 -0.01 4.09 -14.52
CA THR A 152 -0.45 2.70 -14.65
C THR A 152 -1.42 2.47 -15.83
N PRO A 153 -2.45 3.32 -16.06
CA PRO A 153 -3.31 3.19 -17.23
C PRO A 153 -2.54 3.25 -18.56
N TRP A 154 -1.55 4.16 -18.66
CA TRP A 154 -0.73 4.28 -19.86
C TRP A 154 0.08 3.01 -20.12
N VAL A 155 0.66 2.42 -19.10
CA VAL A 155 1.41 1.15 -19.21
C VAL A 155 0.51 0.06 -19.77
N TYR A 156 -0.67 -0.16 -19.18
CA TYR A 156 -1.59 -1.20 -19.64
C TYR A 156 -2.13 -0.96 -21.06
N GLN A 157 -2.37 0.29 -21.46
CA GLN A 157 -2.83 0.64 -22.80
C GLN A 157 -1.77 0.42 -23.87
N ASN A 158 -0.47 0.53 -23.50
CA ASN A 158 0.65 0.38 -24.43
C ASN A 158 1.32 -0.99 -24.34
N LEU A 159 0.86 -1.86 -23.45
CA LEU A 159 1.39 -3.22 -23.30
C LEU A 159 0.99 -4.06 -24.52
N LYS A 160 1.95 -4.41 -25.36
CA LYS A 160 1.77 -5.38 -26.45
C LYS A 160 1.90 -6.79 -25.88
N LEU A 161 0.75 -7.45 -25.65
CA LEU A 161 0.69 -8.82 -25.14
C LEU A 161 1.01 -9.86 -26.26
N GLU A 162 2.09 -9.70 -27.00
CA GLU A 162 2.68 -10.83 -27.73
C GLU A 162 3.42 -11.78 -26.77
N LEU A 163 3.36 -11.46 -25.50
CA LEU A 163 4.08 -12.09 -24.44
C LEU A 163 3.43 -13.41 -24.02
N THR A 164 4.15 -14.47 -24.31
CA THR A 164 4.11 -15.76 -23.61
C THR A 164 2.84 -16.60 -23.82
N LYS A 165 2.72 -17.21 -24.97
CA LYS A 165 1.91 -18.43 -25.17
C LYS A 165 2.48 -19.67 -24.43
N LYS A 166 3.53 -19.52 -23.60
CA LYS A 166 4.05 -20.58 -22.74
C LYS A 166 3.78 -20.22 -21.29
N GLN A 167 3.07 -21.07 -20.59
CA GLN A 167 3.15 -21.13 -19.14
C GLN A 167 4.63 -21.31 -18.76
N ILE A 168 5.29 -20.24 -18.38
CA ILE A 168 6.68 -20.25 -17.90
C ILE A 168 6.72 -20.67 -16.43
N TRP A 169 5.57 -20.75 -15.81
CA TRP A 169 5.42 -21.05 -14.40
C TRP A 169 5.20 -22.55 -14.17
N GLY A 170 6.26 -23.34 -14.33
CA GLY A 170 6.35 -24.59 -13.60
C GLY A 170 6.61 -24.22 -12.13
N ASN A 171 5.79 -24.76 -11.24
CA ASN A 171 5.88 -24.70 -9.78
C ASN A 171 6.72 -23.55 -9.20
N PHE A 172 6.10 -22.37 -9.11
CA PHE A 172 6.73 -21.16 -8.55
C PHE A 172 7.26 -21.40 -7.13
N GLU A 173 6.60 -22.27 -6.39
CA GLU A 173 7.01 -22.68 -5.05
C GLU A 173 8.38 -23.37 -5.05
N GLU A 174 8.68 -24.24 -6.02
CA GLU A 174 9.97 -24.93 -6.07
C GLU A 174 11.11 -23.99 -6.47
N THR A 175 10.87 -23.00 -7.34
CA THR A 175 11.95 -22.14 -7.87
C THR A 175 12.36 -21.01 -6.93
N LEU A 176 11.49 -20.57 -6.01
CA LEU A 176 11.77 -19.46 -5.09
C LEU A 176 12.33 -19.90 -3.74
N PHE A 177 12.25 -21.19 -3.40
CA PHE A 177 12.60 -21.70 -2.08
C PHE A 177 13.79 -22.69 -2.08
N GLU A 178 14.38 -23.01 -3.23
CA GLU A 178 15.69 -23.63 -3.33
C GLU A 178 16.82 -22.58 -3.20
#